data_47c59e79a4e1840d291b503874cb9a97
#
_entry.id   47c59e79a4e1840d291b503874cb9a97
#
_cell.length_a   1.000
_cell.length_b   1.000
_cell.length_c   1.000
_cell.angle_alpha   90.00
_cell.angle_beta   90.00
_cell.angle_gamma   90.00
#
_symmetry.space_group_name_H-M   'P 1'
#
loop_
_entity.id
_entity.type
_entity.pdbx_description
1 polymer ?
#
loop_
_entity_poly.entity_id
_entity_poly.type
_entity_poly.pdbx_seq_one_letter_code
_entity_poly.pdbx_strand_id
1 'polypeptide(L)'
;MKETTVLVHEPPSIDPSADSFRGFEKVFKDAQLQRRRDLSTKAEEHRQEQVKGMIAGEITDAAWDGLVDQAQKAAERGERQYLLLRFPSDLCTDDSRAINNPPNPTWPETLRGEAADIYERWHAVLRPLGFDLSAQVLDFPGGKPGDLSTRLYLSCVQSARAHFGG
;
A
#
# COMPACT_ATOMS: atom_id res chain seq x y z
N MET A 1 58.30 -30.34 38.58
CA MET A 1 57.06 -31.09 38.18
C MET A 1 55.90 -30.13 38.37
N LYS A 2 55.31 -29.65 37.26
CA LYS A 2 54.15 -28.77 37.31
C LYS A 2 52.91 -29.62 36.99
N GLU A 3 52.04 -29.79 37.99
CA GLU A 3 50.77 -30.45 37.82
C GLU A 3 49.87 -29.60 36.99
N THR A 4 49.49 -30.07 35.82
CA THR A 4 48.48 -29.46 34.97
C THR A 4 47.12 -29.89 35.51
N THR A 5 46.47 -29.00 36.24
CA THR A 5 45.09 -29.18 36.66
C THR A 5 44.19 -29.06 35.40
N VAL A 6 43.70 -30.19 34.91
CA VAL A 6 42.70 -30.23 33.88
C VAL A 6 41.37 -29.84 34.50
N LEU A 7 40.87 -28.65 34.14
CA LEU A 7 39.50 -28.24 34.45
C LEU A 7 38.53 -29.13 33.66
N VAL A 8 38.02 -30.13 34.33
CA VAL A 8 36.92 -30.95 33.82
C VAL A 8 35.68 -30.06 33.82
N HIS A 9 35.28 -29.59 32.65
CA HIS A 9 34.03 -28.87 32.48
C HIS A 9 32.91 -29.92 32.59
N GLU A 10 32.24 -29.95 33.75
CA GLU A 10 31.04 -30.76 33.92
C GLU A 10 29.95 -30.28 32.93
N PRO A 11 29.36 -31.18 32.14
CA PRO A 11 28.26 -30.79 31.28
C PRO A 11 27.08 -30.31 32.15
N PRO A 12 26.32 -29.26 31.71
CA PRO A 12 25.19 -28.76 32.47
C PRO A 12 24.22 -29.92 32.75
N SER A 13 23.93 -30.16 34.02
CA SER A 13 22.96 -31.18 34.44
C SER A 13 21.57 -30.80 33.91
N ILE A 14 21.09 -31.53 32.93
CA ILE A 14 19.74 -31.39 32.39
C ILE A 14 18.78 -31.95 33.44
N ASP A 15 17.96 -31.10 34.05
CA ASP A 15 16.86 -31.51 34.92
C ASP A 15 15.68 -31.98 34.03
N PRO A 16 15.35 -33.28 34.01
CA PRO A 16 14.28 -33.81 33.18
C PRO A 16 12.89 -33.66 33.80
N SER A 17 12.71 -32.77 34.78
CA SER A 17 11.43 -32.54 35.41
C SER A 17 10.42 -31.92 34.44
N ALA A 18 9.13 -32.23 34.64
CA ALA A 18 8.05 -31.65 33.85
C ALA A 18 7.97 -30.11 33.96
N ASP A 19 8.42 -29.57 35.08
CA ASP A 19 8.46 -28.13 35.30
C ASP A 19 9.58 -27.46 34.51
N SER A 20 10.73 -28.12 34.36
CA SER A 20 11.80 -27.68 33.49
C SER A 20 11.34 -27.58 32.02
N PHE A 21 10.64 -28.62 31.53
CA PHE A 21 10.08 -28.63 30.16
C PHE A 21 9.03 -27.56 29.94
N ARG A 22 8.14 -27.32 30.91
CA ARG A 22 7.18 -26.20 30.87
C ARG A 22 7.88 -24.85 30.82
N GLY A 23 8.99 -24.68 31.56
CA GLY A 23 9.83 -23.51 31.53
C GLY A 23 10.39 -23.23 30.15
N PHE A 24 10.95 -24.24 29.48
CA PHE A 24 11.45 -24.13 28.10
C PHE A 24 10.33 -23.77 27.09
N GLU A 25 9.17 -24.41 27.21
CA GLU A 25 8.02 -24.11 26.37
C GLU A 25 7.59 -22.65 26.50
N LYS A 26 7.52 -22.14 27.74
CA LYS A 26 7.20 -20.74 28.02
C LYS A 26 8.21 -19.79 27.38
N VAL A 27 9.50 -20.02 27.60
CA VAL A 27 10.59 -19.20 27.01
C VAL A 27 10.49 -19.20 25.49
N PHE A 28 10.23 -20.34 24.88
CA PHE A 28 10.06 -20.43 23.42
C PHE A 28 8.85 -19.62 22.92
N LYS A 29 7.71 -19.78 23.59
CA LYS A 29 6.48 -19.01 23.24
C LYS A 29 6.68 -17.50 23.41
N ASP A 30 7.31 -17.09 24.51
CA ASP A 30 7.61 -15.68 24.78
C ASP A 30 8.57 -15.10 23.70
N ALA A 31 9.60 -15.86 23.34
CA ALA A 31 10.53 -15.47 22.27
C ALA A 31 9.84 -15.37 20.90
N GLN A 32 8.95 -16.31 20.57
CA GLN A 32 8.15 -16.22 19.35
C GLN A 32 7.23 -14.99 19.35
N LEU A 33 6.56 -14.73 20.46
CA LEU A 33 5.67 -13.58 20.59
C LEU A 33 6.45 -12.26 20.43
N GLN A 34 7.63 -12.18 21.04
CA GLN A 34 8.51 -11.01 20.93
C GLN A 34 8.94 -10.80 19.47
N ARG A 35 9.41 -11.85 18.78
CA ARG A 35 9.76 -11.77 17.35
C ARG A 35 8.61 -11.28 16.48
N ARG A 36 7.38 -11.75 16.74
CA ARG A 36 6.19 -11.29 16.00
C ARG A 36 5.92 -9.80 16.24
N ARG A 37 6.08 -9.34 17.48
CA ARG A 37 5.94 -7.92 17.82
C ARG A 37 7.00 -7.07 17.13
N ASP A 38 8.27 -7.50 17.18
CA ASP A 38 9.38 -6.78 16.55
C ASP A 38 9.21 -6.69 15.04
N LEU A 39 8.78 -7.78 14.38
CA LEU A 39 8.49 -7.78 12.96
C LEU A 39 7.31 -6.85 12.60
N SER A 40 6.25 -6.87 13.43
CA SER A 40 5.10 -5.98 13.23
C SER A 40 5.47 -4.51 13.39
N THR A 41 6.28 -4.18 14.41
CA THR A 41 6.75 -2.81 14.63
C THR A 41 7.60 -2.31 13.47
N LYS A 42 8.56 -3.12 13.01
CA LYS A 42 9.41 -2.77 11.85
C LYS A 42 8.60 -2.61 10.56
N ALA A 43 7.61 -3.47 10.33
CA ALA A 43 6.73 -3.35 9.18
C ALA A 43 5.91 -2.07 9.22
N GLU A 44 5.41 -1.69 10.39
CA GLU A 44 4.66 -0.44 10.57
C GLU A 44 5.55 0.79 10.41
N GLU A 45 6.76 0.80 10.97
CA GLU A 45 7.74 1.87 10.78
C GLU A 45 8.08 2.07 9.30
N HIS A 46 8.32 0.98 8.57
CA HIS A 46 8.61 1.01 7.15
C HIS A 46 7.40 1.53 6.34
N ARG A 47 6.19 1.10 6.69
CA ARG A 47 4.96 1.60 6.07
C ARG A 47 4.79 3.10 6.31
N GLN A 48 4.97 3.57 7.53
CA GLN A 48 4.88 5.00 7.86
C GLN A 48 5.90 5.83 7.12
N GLU A 49 7.12 5.33 6.92
CA GLU A 49 8.14 6.04 6.14
C GLU A 49 7.76 6.11 4.65
N GLN A 50 7.23 5.02 4.09
CA GLN A 50 6.70 5.03 2.73
C GLN A 50 5.56 6.03 2.57
N VAL A 51 4.60 6.05 3.50
CA VAL A 51 3.47 6.99 3.49
C VAL A 51 3.97 8.43 3.55
N LYS A 52 4.93 8.74 4.41
CA LYS A 52 5.55 10.07 4.47
C LYS A 52 6.20 10.46 3.14
N GLY A 53 6.90 9.51 2.51
CA GLY A 53 7.50 9.70 1.20
C GLY A 53 6.46 10.04 0.13
N MET A 54 5.34 9.30 0.10
CA MET A 54 4.25 9.55 -0.85
C MET A 54 3.50 10.86 -0.58
N ILE A 55 3.35 11.27 0.68
CA ILE A 55 2.73 12.56 1.03
C ILE A 55 3.61 13.74 0.62
N ALA A 56 4.92 13.62 0.80
CA ALA A 56 5.89 14.66 0.44
C ALA A 56 6.33 14.59 -1.03
N GLY A 57 6.04 13.47 -1.71
CA GLY A 57 6.45 13.20 -3.07
C GLY A 57 5.56 13.84 -4.11
N GLU A 58 6.13 14.05 -5.28
CA GLU A 58 5.45 14.38 -6.52
C GLU A 58 5.84 13.33 -7.56
N ILE A 59 4.91 13.01 -8.45
CA ILE A 59 5.20 12.08 -9.51
C ILE A 59 6.10 12.75 -10.58
N THR A 60 7.20 12.12 -10.93
CA THR A 60 8.08 12.63 -11.98
C THR A 60 7.44 12.51 -13.35
N ASP A 61 7.85 13.36 -14.31
CA ASP A 61 7.35 13.28 -15.68
C ASP A 61 7.63 11.91 -16.31
N ALA A 62 8.81 11.34 -16.07
CA ALA A 62 9.15 10.01 -16.56
C ALA A 62 8.25 8.90 -15.96
N ALA A 63 7.89 9.01 -14.69
CA ALA A 63 6.96 8.08 -14.06
C ALA A 63 5.54 8.24 -14.61
N TRP A 64 5.09 9.47 -14.83
CA TRP A 64 3.82 9.75 -15.47
C TRP A 64 3.75 9.20 -16.90
N ASP A 65 4.75 9.46 -17.71
CA ASP A 65 4.82 8.94 -19.08
C ASP A 65 4.80 7.41 -19.10
N GLY A 66 5.48 6.77 -18.14
CA GLY A 66 5.44 5.32 -17.96
C GLY A 66 4.05 4.79 -17.61
N LEU A 67 3.28 5.48 -16.77
CA LEU A 67 1.89 5.12 -16.46
C LEU A 67 0.98 5.23 -17.68
N VAL A 68 1.13 6.31 -18.46
CA VAL A 68 0.35 6.52 -19.69
C VAL A 68 0.68 5.46 -20.73
N ASP A 69 1.96 5.13 -20.93
CA ASP A 69 2.40 4.07 -21.84
C ASP A 69 1.84 2.70 -21.46
N GLN A 70 1.85 2.38 -20.17
CA GLN A 70 1.25 1.13 -19.68
C GLN A 70 -0.27 1.10 -19.85
N ALA A 71 -0.96 2.22 -19.64
CA ALA A 71 -2.39 2.33 -19.90
C ALA A 71 -2.71 2.13 -21.38
N GLN A 72 -1.89 2.68 -22.29
CA GLN A 72 -2.02 2.47 -23.73
C GLN A 72 -1.84 0.99 -24.08
N LYS A 73 -0.79 0.34 -23.59
CA LYS A 73 -0.55 -1.10 -23.81
C LYS A 73 -1.67 -1.97 -23.26
N ALA A 74 -2.29 -1.61 -22.15
CA ALA A 74 -3.45 -2.28 -21.61
C ALA A 74 -4.67 -2.14 -22.55
N ALA A 75 -4.89 -0.95 -23.08
CA ALA A 75 -5.95 -0.70 -24.06
C ALA A 75 -5.74 -1.50 -25.38
N GLU A 76 -4.49 -1.63 -25.85
CA GLU A 76 -4.13 -2.46 -27.00
C GLU A 76 -4.46 -3.95 -26.79
N ARG A 77 -4.44 -4.43 -25.53
CA ARG A 77 -4.88 -5.78 -25.13
C ARG A 77 -6.38 -5.90 -24.94
N GLY A 78 -7.13 -4.82 -25.14
CA GLY A 78 -8.58 -4.80 -24.97
C GLY A 78 -9.05 -4.57 -23.54
N GLU A 79 -8.16 -4.17 -22.65
CA GLU A 79 -8.50 -3.77 -21.28
C GLU A 79 -9.22 -2.40 -21.30
N ARG A 80 -10.33 -2.30 -20.56
CA ARG A 80 -11.12 -1.06 -20.50
C ARG A 80 -10.82 -0.19 -19.28
N GLN A 81 -10.07 -0.74 -18.35
CA GLN A 81 -9.69 -0.08 -17.12
C GLN A 81 -8.22 -0.32 -16.86
N TYR A 82 -7.54 0.73 -16.40
CA TYR A 82 -6.14 0.65 -16.04
C TYR A 82 -5.90 1.24 -14.64
N LEU A 83 -5.15 0.50 -13.80
CA LEU A 83 -4.75 0.98 -12.48
C LEU A 83 -3.63 2.01 -12.63
N LEU A 84 -3.89 3.27 -12.26
CA LEU A 84 -2.86 4.31 -12.25
C LEU A 84 -2.04 4.31 -10.98
N LEU A 85 -2.69 4.29 -9.83
CA LEU A 85 -2.02 4.33 -8.53
C LEU A 85 -2.77 3.50 -7.51
N ARG A 86 -2.01 2.77 -6.69
CA ARG A 86 -2.47 2.22 -5.41
C ARG A 86 -1.80 3.01 -4.30
N PHE A 87 -2.56 3.46 -3.33
CA PHE A 87 -2.07 4.30 -2.24
C PHE A 87 -2.85 4.06 -0.94
N PRO A 88 -2.22 4.27 0.23
CA PRO A 88 -2.89 4.14 1.51
C PRO A 88 -3.88 5.28 1.76
N SER A 89 -4.89 5.04 2.59
CA SER A 89 -5.90 6.03 2.99
C SER A 89 -5.29 7.29 3.66
N ASP A 90 -4.07 7.17 4.16
CA ASP A 90 -3.29 8.29 4.71
C ASP A 90 -3.04 9.43 3.70
N LEU A 91 -3.13 9.15 2.39
CA LEU A 91 -3.07 10.19 1.35
C LEU A 91 -4.40 10.93 1.13
N CYS A 92 -5.41 10.63 1.93
CA CYS A 92 -6.66 11.37 1.99
C CYS A 92 -6.76 12.12 3.32
N THR A 93 -7.12 13.40 3.29
CA THR A 93 -7.23 14.24 4.49
C THR A 93 -8.45 13.92 5.35
N ASP A 94 -9.40 13.14 4.81
CA ASP A 94 -10.66 12.74 5.42
C ASP A 94 -10.75 11.24 5.74
N ASP A 95 -9.62 10.54 5.78
CA ASP A 95 -9.54 9.07 5.93
C ASP A 95 -10.36 8.33 4.85
N SER A 96 -10.37 8.87 3.64
CA SER A 96 -11.06 8.31 2.47
C SER A 96 -12.58 8.23 2.57
N ARG A 97 -13.21 9.02 3.43
CA ARG A 97 -14.67 9.04 3.61
C ARG A 97 -15.39 9.48 2.34
N ALA A 98 -14.86 10.49 1.64
CA ALA A 98 -15.45 10.98 0.40
C ALA A 98 -15.38 9.90 -0.71
N ILE A 99 -14.30 9.14 -0.80
CA ILE A 99 -14.14 8.03 -1.77
C ILE A 99 -15.05 6.86 -1.40
N ASN A 100 -15.17 6.54 -0.11
CA ASN A 100 -15.99 5.42 0.35
C ASN A 100 -17.50 5.71 0.31
N ASN A 101 -17.90 6.95 0.13
CA ASN A 101 -19.31 7.37 0.08
C ASN A 101 -19.65 7.94 -1.31
N PRO A 102 -19.77 7.10 -2.33
CA PRO A 102 -20.12 7.56 -3.67
C PRO A 102 -21.62 7.98 -3.73
N PRO A 103 -21.97 8.97 -4.55
CA PRO A 103 -21.09 9.74 -5.43
C PRO A 103 -20.69 11.09 -4.82
N ASN A 104 -19.69 11.15 -3.96
CA ASN A 104 -19.22 12.44 -3.45
C ASN A 104 -18.27 13.10 -4.47
N PRO A 105 -18.67 14.20 -5.14
CA PRO A 105 -17.85 14.84 -6.17
C PRO A 105 -16.62 15.56 -5.61
N THR A 106 -16.55 15.75 -4.28
CA THR A 106 -15.45 16.48 -3.63
C THR A 106 -14.29 15.59 -3.20
N TRP A 107 -14.35 14.28 -3.51
CA TRP A 107 -13.26 13.35 -3.14
C TRP A 107 -11.87 13.78 -3.63
N PRO A 108 -11.72 14.44 -4.81
CA PRO A 108 -10.39 14.86 -5.25
C PRO A 108 -9.74 15.91 -4.34
N GLU A 109 -10.57 16.74 -3.69
CA GLU A 109 -10.09 17.78 -2.77
C GLU A 109 -9.49 17.19 -1.48
N THR A 110 -9.75 15.93 -1.20
CA THR A 110 -9.20 15.23 -0.04
C THR A 110 -7.83 14.60 -0.29
N LEU A 111 -7.42 14.52 -1.56
CA LEU A 111 -6.14 13.92 -1.94
C LEU A 111 -4.96 14.80 -1.57
N ARG A 112 -3.81 14.17 -1.27
CA ARG A 112 -2.54 14.85 -1.02
C ARG A 112 -1.36 14.05 -1.57
N GLY A 113 -0.21 14.72 -1.71
CA GLY A 113 1.01 14.10 -2.22
C GLY A 113 0.86 13.51 -3.62
N GLU A 114 1.47 12.36 -3.85
CA GLU A 114 1.45 11.69 -5.16
C GLU A 114 0.04 11.41 -5.70
N ALA A 115 -0.92 11.14 -4.81
CA ALA A 115 -2.31 10.91 -5.24
C ALA A 115 -2.98 12.18 -5.80
N ALA A 116 -2.73 13.34 -5.19
CA ALA A 116 -3.20 14.62 -5.69
C ALA A 116 -2.54 14.98 -7.03
N ASP A 117 -1.22 14.77 -7.13
CA ASP A 117 -0.46 15.08 -8.35
C ASP A 117 -0.93 14.22 -9.55
N ILE A 118 -1.19 12.93 -9.34
CA ILE A 118 -1.77 12.06 -10.38
C ILE A 118 -3.16 12.56 -10.80
N TYR A 119 -3.99 12.99 -9.85
CA TYR A 119 -5.30 13.53 -10.17
C TYR A 119 -5.19 14.81 -11.02
N GLU A 120 -4.33 15.74 -10.64
CA GLU A 120 -4.12 16.99 -11.37
C GLU A 120 -3.60 16.75 -12.79
N ARG A 121 -2.64 15.86 -12.96
CA ARG A 121 -2.10 15.47 -14.26
C ARG A 121 -3.16 14.80 -15.14
N TRP A 122 -3.95 13.88 -14.58
CA TRP A 122 -5.08 13.30 -15.29
C TRP A 122 -6.08 14.38 -15.72
N HIS A 123 -6.44 15.28 -14.81
CA HIS A 123 -7.41 16.35 -15.08
C HIS A 123 -6.94 17.28 -16.21
N ALA A 124 -5.66 17.61 -16.24
CA ALA A 124 -5.06 18.48 -17.24
C ALA A 124 -4.86 17.81 -18.60
N VAL A 125 -4.44 16.55 -18.62
CA VAL A 125 -3.96 15.86 -19.84
C VAL A 125 -4.94 14.83 -20.37
N LEU A 126 -5.43 13.92 -19.54
CA LEU A 126 -6.22 12.77 -20.00
C LEU A 126 -7.71 13.02 -20.04
N ARG A 127 -8.23 13.81 -19.12
CA ARG A 127 -9.66 14.17 -19.10
C ARG A 127 -10.12 14.84 -20.38
N PRO A 128 -9.42 15.83 -20.98
CA PRO A 128 -9.80 16.43 -22.26
C PRO A 128 -9.80 15.42 -23.42
N LEU A 129 -9.04 14.34 -23.31
CA LEU A 129 -8.96 13.26 -24.29
C LEU A 129 -10.07 12.22 -24.15
N GLY A 130 -10.95 12.36 -23.15
CA GLY A 130 -12.09 11.47 -22.94
C GLY A 130 -11.82 10.29 -22.03
N PHE A 131 -10.88 10.45 -21.11
CA PHE A 131 -10.64 9.46 -20.06
C PHE A 131 -11.25 9.92 -18.74
N ASP A 132 -11.97 9.02 -18.12
CA ASP A 132 -12.47 9.21 -16.75
C ASP A 132 -11.54 8.57 -15.74
N LEU A 133 -11.57 9.10 -14.53
CA LEU A 133 -10.83 8.60 -13.38
C LEU A 133 -11.80 8.23 -12.26
N SER A 134 -11.65 7.06 -11.68
CA SER A 134 -12.35 6.66 -10.46
C SER A 134 -11.38 6.31 -9.35
N ALA A 135 -11.79 6.55 -8.12
CA ALA A 135 -11.12 6.08 -6.93
C ALA A 135 -12.03 5.11 -6.17
N GLN A 136 -11.44 4.10 -5.57
CA GLN A 136 -12.17 3.12 -4.75
C GLN A 136 -11.29 2.59 -3.62
N VAL A 137 -11.94 2.23 -2.51
CA VAL A 137 -11.29 1.55 -1.40
C VAL A 137 -11.13 0.08 -1.76
N LEU A 138 -9.94 -0.48 -1.55
CA LEU A 138 -9.61 -1.87 -1.87
C LEU A 138 -9.84 -2.82 -0.70
N ASP A 139 -9.58 -2.36 0.52
CA ASP A 139 -9.68 -3.16 1.72
C ASP A 139 -10.08 -2.33 2.95
N PHE A 140 -10.50 -3.01 4.00
CA PHE A 140 -10.96 -2.41 5.25
C PHE A 140 -10.30 -3.10 6.46
N PRO A 141 -9.00 -2.94 6.68
CA PRO A 141 -8.34 -3.52 7.84
C PRO A 141 -8.92 -2.93 9.13
N GLY A 142 -9.47 -3.79 9.99
CA GLY A 142 -10.09 -3.35 11.24
C GLY A 142 -11.35 -2.48 11.05
N GLY A 143 -12.03 -2.58 9.89
CA GLY A 143 -13.25 -1.82 9.58
C GLY A 143 -13.03 -0.38 9.14
N LYS A 144 -11.78 0.03 8.91
CA LYS A 144 -11.42 1.35 8.38
C LYS A 144 -10.85 1.20 6.96
N PRO A 145 -11.03 2.20 6.07
CA PRO A 145 -10.40 2.17 4.77
C PRO A 145 -8.87 2.01 4.88
N GLY A 146 -8.34 1.03 4.17
CA GLY A 146 -6.91 0.74 4.10
C GLY A 146 -6.29 1.29 2.82
N ASP A 147 -6.07 0.42 1.86
CA ASP A 147 -5.53 0.82 0.56
C ASP A 147 -6.64 1.25 -0.41
N LEU A 148 -6.32 2.24 -1.22
CA LEU A 148 -7.16 2.75 -2.29
C LEU A 148 -6.50 2.53 -3.65
N SER A 149 -7.31 2.61 -4.71
CA SER A 149 -6.82 2.64 -6.08
C SER A 149 -7.49 3.74 -6.88
N THR A 150 -6.71 4.39 -7.75
CA THR A 150 -7.24 5.18 -8.85
C THR A 150 -7.16 4.39 -10.14
N ARG A 151 -8.25 4.37 -10.90
CA ARG A 151 -8.38 3.65 -12.18
C ARG A 151 -8.80 4.60 -13.28
N LEU A 152 -8.10 4.49 -14.39
CA LEU A 152 -8.40 5.17 -15.63
C LEU A 152 -9.31 4.31 -16.49
N TYR A 153 -10.32 4.89 -17.15
CA TYR A 153 -11.19 4.22 -18.11
C TYR A 153 -11.68 5.20 -19.18
N LEU A 154 -12.11 4.67 -20.31
CA LEU A 154 -12.68 5.49 -21.38
C LEU A 154 -14.05 6.02 -20.99
N SER A 155 -14.24 7.33 -21.12
CA SER A 155 -15.53 7.96 -20.85
C SER A 155 -16.61 7.51 -21.83
N CYS A 156 -17.75 7.10 -21.32
CA CYS A 156 -18.89 6.71 -22.17
C CYS A 156 -19.54 7.90 -22.90
N VAL A 157 -19.15 9.13 -22.59
CA VAL A 157 -19.82 10.36 -23.08
C VAL A 157 -19.40 10.74 -24.51
N GLN A 158 -18.29 10.22 -25.04
CA GLN A 158 -17.79 10.64 -26.36
C GLN A 158 -18.48 9.94 -27.56
N SER A 159 -19.22 8.87 -27.35
CA SER A 159 -19.97 8.23 -28.45
C SER A 159 -21.16 9.05 -28.99
N ALA A 160 -21.58 10.09 -28.27
CA ALA A 160 -22.73 10.91 -28.68
C ALA A 160 -22.38 12.13 -29.56
N ARG A 161 -21.10 12.49 -29.70
CA ARG A 161 -20.68 13.67 -30.49
C ARG A 161 -20.25 13.39 -31.94
N ALA A 162 -20.17 12.14 -32.34
CA ALA A 162 -19.74 11.78 -33.70
C ALA A 162 -20.89 11.65 -34.74
N HIS A 163 -22.15 11.96 -34.38
CA HIS A 163 -23.32 11.74 -35.29
C HIS A 163 -24.14 13.01 -35.58
N PHE A 164 -23.66 14.20 -35.30
CA PHE A 164 -24.30 15.44 -35.78
C PHE A 164 -23.29 16.34 -36.47
N GLY A 165 -22.96 16.02 -37.71
CA GLY A 165 -22.13 16.78 -38.63
C GLY A 165 -22.38 16.27 -40.04
N GLY A 166 -23.58 16.48 -40.55
CA GLY A 166 -23.91 16.33 -41.92
C GLY A 166 -24.47 17.64 -42.46
#